data_da3eb6b21db5135229d43e59c4660927
#
_entry.id   da3eb6b21db5135229d43e59c4660927
#
_cell.length_a   1.000
_cell.length_b   1.000
_cell.length_c   1.000
_cell.angle_alpha   90.00
_cell.angle_beta   90.00
_cell.angle_gamma   90.00
#
_symmetry.space_group_name_H-M   'P 1'
#
loop_
_entity.id
_entity.type
_entity.pdbx_description
1 polymer ?
#
loop_
_entity_poly.entity_id
_entity_poly.type
_entity_poly.pdbx_seq_one_letter_code
_entity_poly.pdbx_strand_id
1 'polypeptide(L)'
;MAESSVRKVDALVIGGGIAGLQAAIDLGDQGFHVLIVEKEPSIGGRMISLSKVFPTLDCASCICTPKMAAAAHHDNIDIMTYAEVRKVERKNGTFTAKVEQKPRYVIEDDCIGCRLCEYACPVYLEHEFEGRLGARKAVYIPFSNAIPQVAVLDPDHCIMCGLCAKACPTNAIDYTQQPEEIVVEASSVIVTT
;
A
#
# COMPACT_ATOMS: atom_id res chain seq x y z
N MET A 1 -20.54 -13.95 -9.71
CA MET A 1 -19.20 -14.52 -10.01
C MET A 1 -18.42 -13.33 -10.52
N ALA A 2 -17.55 -12.74 -9.67
CA ALA A 2 -16.71 -11.61 -10.09
C ALA A 2 -15.72 -12.14 -11.15
N GLU A 3 -15.67 -11.53 -12.32
CA GLU A 3 -14.63 -11.79 -13.31
C GLU A 3 -13.30 -11.41 -12.66
N SER A 4 -12.44 -12.40 -12.43
CA SER A 4 -11.08 -12.15 -11.97
C SER A 4 -10.35 -11.37 -13.06
N SER A 5 -10.06 -10.11 -12.81
CA SER A 5 -9.28 -9.29 -13.73
C SER A 5 -7.85 -9.86 -13.80
N VAL A 6 -7.43 -10.28 -14.98
CA VAL A 6 -6.05 -10.76 -15.23
C VAL A 6 -5.20 -9.56 -15.61
N ARG A 7 -4.21 -9.21 -14.78
CA ARG A 7 -3.19 -8.20 -15.09
C ARG A 7 -1.93 -8.87 -15.64
N LYS A 8 -1.37 -8.34 -16.74
CA LYS A 8 -0.13 -8.85 -17.34
C LYS A 8 0.97 -7.82 -17.16
N VAL A 9 2.11 -8.25 -16.61
CA VAL A 9 3.27 -7.42 -16.35
C VAL A 9 4.57 -8.18 -16.70
N ASP A 10 5.66 -7.47 -16.93
CA ASP A 10 6.96 -8.10 -17.16
C ASP A 10 7.56 -8.59 -15.85
N ALA A 11 7.43 -7.81 -14.79
CA ALA A 11 7.94 -8.17 -13.48
C ALA A 11 6.90 -7.89 -12.37
N LEU A 12 6.77 -8.86 -11.46
CA LEU A 12 6.03 -8.72 -10.21
C LEU A 12 7.01 -8.56 -9.05
N VAL A 13 6.95 -7.43 -8.36
CA VAL A 13 7.75 -7.16 -7.15
C VAL A 13 6.87 -7.34 -5.92
N ILE A 14 7.23 -8.28 -5.05
CA ILE A 14 6.51 -8.57 -3.81
C ILE A 14 7.21 -7.87 -2.66
N GLY A 15 6.62 -6.82 -2.15
CA GLY A 15 7.14 -5.95 -1.10
C GLY A 15 7.52 -4.56 -1.61
N GLY A 16 6.87 -3.52 -1.06
CA GLY A 16 7.07 -2.10 -1.37
C GLY A 16 8.10 -1.41 -0.46
N GLY A 17 9.04 -2.17 0.14
CA GLY A 17 10.17 -1.62 0.89
C GLY A 17 11.25 -1.05 -0.02
N ILE A 18 12.32 -0.49 0.58
CA ILE A 18 13.39 0.20 -0.18
C ILE A 18 14.03 -0.68 -1.27
N ALA A 19 14.18 -1.98 -1.01
CA ALA A 19 14.74 -2.93 -1.99
C ALA A 19 13.79 -3.15 -3.18
N GLY A 20 12.48 -3.33 -2.90
CA GLY A 20 11.47 -3.49 -3.93
C GLY A 20 11.27 -2.24 -4.76
N LEU A 21 11.27 -1.06 -4.11
CA LEU A 21 11.20 0.23 -4.80
C LEU A 21 12.38 0.43 -5.75
N GLN A 22 13.61 0.14 -5.27
CA GLN A 22 14.79 0.28 -6.12
C GLN A 22 14.77 -0.69 -7.30
N ALA A 23 14.43 -1.97 -7.05
CA ALA A 23 14.34 -2.97 -8.11
C ALA A 23 13.27 -2.60 -9.16
N ALA A 24 12.12 -2.07 -8.71
CA ALA A 24 11.06 -1.64 -9.62
C ALA A 24 11.48 -0.42 -10.46
N ILE A 25 12.14 0.57 -9.84
CA ILE A 25 12.65 1.75 -10.56
C ILE A 25 13.68 1.33 -11.61
N ASP A 26 14.66 0.49 -11.24
CA ASP A 26 15.72 0.04 -12.16
C ASP A 26 15.14 -0.73 -13.36
N LEU A 27 14.07 -1.50 -13.17
CA LEU A 27 13.37 -2.20 -14.25
C LEU A 27 12.49 -1.26 -15.07
N GLY A 28 11.77 -0.36 -14.41
CA GLY A 28 10.92 0.64 -15.06
C GLY A 28 11.73 1.56 -15.98
N ASP A 29 12.91 2.00 -15.53
CA ASP A 29 13.85 2.82 -16.31
C ASP A 29 14.38 2.08 -17.57
N GLN A 30 14.40 0.74 -17.54
CA GLN A 30 14.73 -0.09 -18.69
C GLN A 30 13.55 -0.37 -19.62
N GLY A 31 12.36 0.18 -19.29
CA GLY A 31 11.15 0.05 -20.08
C GLY A 31 10.31 -1.21 -19.81
N PHE A 32 10.60 -1.95 -18.73
CA PHE A 32 9.76 -3.08 -18.31
C PHE A 32 8.55 -2.58 -17.50
N HIS A 33 7.40 -3.19 -17.76
CA HIS A 33 6.18 -2.93 -16.99
C HIS A 33 6.22 -3.72 -15.69
N VAL A 34 6.21 -3.03 -14.55
CA VAL A 34 6.40 -3.59 -13.21
C VAL A 34 5.17 -3.36 -12.35
N LEU A 35 4.72 -4.40 -11.65
CA LEU A 35 3.73 -4.27 -10.58
C LEU A 35 4.38 -4.50 -9.23
N ILE A 36 4.28 -3.52 -8.33
CA ILE A 36 4.64 -3.66 -6.92
C ILE A 36 3.38 -4.06 -6.14
N VAL A 37 3.46 -5.16 -5.37
CA VAL A 37 2.40 -5.58 -4.44
C VAL A 37 2.92 -5.43 -3.02
N GLU A 38 2.24 -4.58 -2.22
CA GLU A 38 2.58 -4.30 -0.83
C GLU A 38 1.40 -4.65 0.09
N LYS A 39 1.69 -5.40 1.16
CA LYS A 39 0.67 -5.83 2.13
C LYS A 39 0.18 -4.72 3.06
N GLU A 40 1.04 -3.74 3.31
CA GLU A 40 0.69 -2.59 4.14
C GLU A 40 -0.09 -1.54 3.33
N PRO A 41 -0.82 -0.64 4.00
CA PRO A 41 -1.61 0.39 3.31
C PRO A 41 -0.77 1.43 2.54
N SER A 42 0.54 1.45 2.72
CA SER A 42 1.48 2.35 2.04
C SER A 42 2.78 1.64 1.74
N ILE A 43 3.45 2.03 0.66
CA ILE A 43 4.82 1.64 0.37
C ILE A 43 5.80 2.35 1.32
N GLY A 44 7.08 1.90 1.34
CA GLY A 44 8.16 2.44 2.18
C GLY A 44 8.75 1.39 3.14
N GLY A 45 7.97 0.37 3.48
CA GLY A 45 8.37 -0.74 4.33
C GLY A 45 8.88 -0.29 5.70
N ARG A 46 9.82 -1.03 6.30
CA ARG A 46 10.38 -0.68 7.60
C ARG A 46 11.29 0.54 7.59
N MET A 47 11.93 0.83 6.46
CA MET A 47 12.90 1.93 6.40
C MET A 47 12.23 3.28 6.73
N ILE A 48 11.02 3.52 6.24
CA ILE A 48 10.32 4.79 6.44
C ILE A 48 10.02 5.10 7.92
N SER A 49 9.91 4.07 8.76
CA SER A 49 9.67 4.23 10.21
C SER A 49 10.93 4.42 11.05
N LEU A 50 12.12 4.26 10.46
CA LEU A 50 13.37 4.47 11.16
C LEU A 50 13.72 5.96 11.29
N SER A 51 14.27 6.36 12.42
CA SER A 51 14.78 7.73 12.62
C SER A 51 16.02 7.99 11.76
N LYS A 52 16.98 7.05 11.80
CA LYS A 52 18.26 7.14 11.09
C LYS A 52 18.68 5.80 10.53
N VAL A 53 19.46 5.81 9.46
CA VAL A 53 20.02 4.61 8.83
C VAL A 53 21.54 4.57 8.96
N PHE A 54 22.05 3.37 9.19
CA PHE A 54 23.50 3.11 9.21
C PHE A 54 23.99 2.93 7.74
N PRO A 55 25.24 3.32 7.40
CA PRO A 55 26.28 3.87 8.27
C PRO A 55 26.31 5.41 8.34
N THR A 56 25.60 6.10 7.47
CA THR A 56 25.67 7.56 7.29
C THR A 56 24.94 8.33 8.38
N LEU A 57 24.06 7.67 9.14
CA LEU A 57 23.17 8.27 10.13
C LEU A 57 22.23 9.33 9.53
N ASP A 58 21.94 9.20 8.24
CA ASP A 58 20.97 10.04 7.54
C ASP A 58 19.55 9.75 7.99
N CYS A 59 18.66 10.70 7.74
CA CYS A 59 17.23 10.56 7.95
C CYS A 59 16.66 9.51 6.99
N ALA A 60 16.08 8.44 7.54
CA ALA A 60 15.52 7.35 6.74
C ALA A 60 14.36 7.81 5.83
N SER A 61 13.48 8.67 6.33
CA SER A 61 12.41 9.30 5.57
C SER A 61 12.95 10.12 4.40
N CYS A 62 14.03 10.88 4.61
CA CYS A 62 14.64 11.73 3.57
C CYS A 62 15.22 10.91 2.41
N ILE A 63 15.64 9.67 2.67
CA ILE A 63 16.15 8.76 1.64
C ILE A 63 15.01 7.96 0.99
N CYS A 64 14.05 7.48 1.79
CA CYS A 64 12.98 6.61 1.31
C CYS A 64 11.92 7.37 0.51
N THR A 65 11.50 8.55 0.96
CA THR A 65 10.43 9.34 0.33
C THR A 65 10.68 9.69 -1.14
N PRO A 66 11.88 10.15 -1.56
CA PRO A 66 12.14 10.40 -2.97
C PRO A 66 12.00 9.15 -3.84
N LYS A 67 12.40 7.96 -3.33
CA LYS A 67 12.24 6.70 -4.05
C LYS A 67 10.78 6.25 -4.12
N MET A 68 10.02 6.44 -3.04
CA MET A 68 8.58 6.20 -3.05
C MET A 68 7.88 7.08 -4.09
N ALA A 69 8.23 8.37 -4.13
CA ALA A 69 7.68 9.31 -5.12
C ALA A 69 8.11 8.95 -6.54
N ALA A 70 9.38 8.60 -6.76
CA ALA A 70 9.87 8.17 -8.07
C ALA A 70 9.10 6.95 -8.59
N ALA A 71 8.91 5.93 -7.75
CA ALA A 71 8.14 4.74 -8.13
C ALA A 71 6.65 5.06 -8.40
N ALA A 72 6.04 5.93 -7.58
CA ALA A 72 4.62 6.28 -7.72
C ALA A 72 4.28 7.13 -8.95
N HIS A 73 5.26 7.86 -9.49
CA HIS A 73 5.09 8.70 -10.68
C HIS A 73 5.77 8.14 -11.93
N HIS A 74 6.22 6.89 -11.88
CA HIS A 74 6.89 6.25 -13.00
C HIS A 74 5.88 5.61 -13.96
N ASP A 75 5.95 5.94 -15.25
CA ASP A 75 4.98 5.49 -16.28
C ASP A 75 4.91 3.96 -16.45
N ASN A 76 5.99 3.24 -16.11
CA ASN A 76 6.09 1.79 -16.24
C ASN A 76 5.91 1.04 -14.91
N ILE A 77 5.53 1.71 -13.82
CA ILE A 77 5.38 1.08 -12.51
C ILE A 77 3.96 1.27 -12.00
N ASP A 78 3.27 0.16 -11.79
CA ASP A 78 2.01 0.12 -11.04
C ASP A 78 2.27 -0.26 -9.59
N ILE A 79 1.53 0.34 -8.67
CA ILE A 79 1.61 0.04 -7.23
C ILE A 79 0.24 -0.42 -6.74
N MET A 80 0.23 -1.58 -6.09
CA MET A 80 -0.94 -2.14 -5.43
C MET A 80 -0.60 -2.28 -3.94
N THR A 81 -1.16 -1.40 -3.12
CA THR A 81 -1.00 -1.42 -1.67
C THR A 81 -2.20 -2.06 -0.98
N TYR A 82 -2.04 -2.47 0.27
CA TYR A 82 -3.02 -3.21 1.05
C TYR A 82 -3.46 -4.51 0.36
N ALA A 83 -2.50 -5.14 -0.33
CA ALA A 83 -2.70 -6.33 -1.13
C ALA A 83 -1.68 -7.42 -0.77
N GLU A 84 -2.11 -8.66 -0.68
CA GLU A 84 -1.29 -9.77 -0.24
C GLU A 84 -1.22 -10.88 -1.29
N VAL A 85 0.00 -11.28 -1.66
CA VAL A 85 0.21 -12.40 -2.57
C VAL A 85 -0.04 -13.70 -1.81
N ARG A 86 -1.12 -14.41 -2.14
CA ARG A 86 -1.52 -15.66 -1.49
C ARG A 86 -0.84 -16.88 -2.10
N LYS A 87 -0.61 -16.86 -3.41
CA LYS A 87 -0.03 -18.00 -4.13
C LYS A 87 0.72 -17.53 -5.36
N VAL A 88 1.85 -18.16 -5.64
CA VAL A 88 2.60 -17.98 -6.90
C VAL A 88 2.84 -19.36 -7.51
N GLU A 89 2.48 -19.54 -8.76
CA GLU A 89 2.71 -20.76 -9.54
C GLU A 89 3.52 -20.43 -10.79
N ARG A 90 4.41 -21.33 -11.17
CA ARG A 90 5.15 -21.21 -12.44
C ARG A 90 4.63 -22.23 -13.44
N LYS A 91 4.15 -21.77 -14.61
CA LYS A 91 3.71 -22.62 -15.71
C LYS A 91 4.32 -22.13 -17.03
N ASN A 92 4.95 -23.03 -17.78
CA ASN A 92 5.47 -22.73 -19.12
C ASN A 92 6.41 -21.51 -19.19
N GLY A 93 7.18 -21.25 -18.13
CA GLY A 93 8.09 -20.10 -18.09
C GLY A 93 7.48 -18.79 -17.57
N THR A 94 6.16 -18.72 -17.42
CA THR A 94 5.44 -17.56 -16.86
C THR A 94 5.01 -17.85 -15.43
N PHE A 95 4.98 -16.83 -14.59
CA PHE A 95 4.48 -16.89 -13.23
C PHE A 95 3.03 -16.39 -13.20
N THR A 96 2.18 -17.10 -12.48
CA THR A 96 0.80 -16.70 -12.18
C THR A 96 0.70 -16.51 -10.68
N ALA A 97 0.44 -15.28 -10.24
CA ALA A 97 0.25 -14.93 -8.85
C ALA A 97 -1.22 -14.63 -8.55
N LYS A 98 -1.73 -15.15 -7.44
CA LYS A 98 -3.01 -14.78 -6.88
C LYS A 98 -2.79 -13.76 -5.79
N VAL A 99 -3.35 -12.57 -5.97
CA VAL A 99 -3.25 -11.43 -5.08
C VAL A 99 -4.61 -11.14 -4.50
N GLU A 100 -4.70 -11.07 -3.18
CA GLU A 100 -5.88 -10.63 -2.47
C GLU A 100 -5.73 -9.16 -2.10
N GLN A 101 -6.55 -8.31 -2.69
CA GLN A 101 -6.67 -6.91 -2.32
C GLN A 101 -7.63 -6.79 -1.14
N LYS A 102 -7.15 -6.29 -0.01
CA LYS A 102 -7.97 -6.05 1.18
C LYS A 102 -8.81 -4.78 1.01
N PRO A 103 -10.05 -4.75 1.50
CA PRO A 103 -10.85 -3.54 1.46
C PRO A 103 -10.27 -2.48 2.40
N ARG A 104 -10.04 -1.28 1.89
CA ARG A 104 -9.67 -0.11 2.71
C ARG A 104 -10.86 0.49 3.44
N TYR A 105 -12.09 0.17 2.98
CA TYR A 105 -13.32 0.84 3.35
C TYR A 105 -13.31 2.34 3.07
N VAL A 106 -12.40 2.75 2.19
CA VAL A 106 -12.24 4.11 1.66
C VAL A 106 -12.02 4.00 0.16
N ILE A 107 -12.78 4.75 -0.63
CA ILE A 107 -12.62 4.84 -2.08
C ILE A 107 -11.37 5.68 -2.34
N GLU A 108 -10.36 5.06 -2.97
CA GLU A 108 -9.04 5.70 -3.16
C GLU A 108 -9.15 6.96 -4.03
N ASP A 109 -9.90 6.89 -5.12
CA ASP A 109 -10.07 8.00 -6.08
C ASP A 109 -10.80 9.20 -5.48
N ASP A 110 -11.67 8.98 -4.49
CA ASP A 110 -12.43 10.04 -3.84
C ASP A 110 -11.71 10.61 -2.60
N CYS A 111 -10.70 9.91 -2.09
CA CYS A 111 -10.01 10.31 -0.87
C CYS A 111 -8.94 11.36 -1.14
N ILE A 112 -9.11 12.56 -0.59
CA ILE A 112 -8.16 13.67 -0.73
C ILE A 112 -7.10 13.72 0.39
N GLY A 113 -7.01 12.72 1.25
CA GLY A 113 -6.00 12.65 2.32
C GLY A 113 -6.14 13.69 3.44
N CYS A 114 -7.29 14.31 3.61
CA CYS A 114 -7.51 15.45 4.54
C CYS A 114 -7.51 15.09 6.03
N ARG A 115 -7.55 13.80 6.39
CA ARG A 115 -7.57 13.26 7.77
C ARG A 115 -8.79 13.65 8.63
N LEU A 116 -9.83 14.29 8.08
CA LEU A 116 -11.03 14.65 8.87
C LEU A 116 -11.72 13.41 9.45
N CYS A 117 -11.73 12.29 8.74
CA CYS A 117 -12.23 11.01 9.24
C CYS A 117 -11.44 10.52 10.46
N GLU A 118 -10.12 10.69 10.46
CA GLU A 118 -9.24 10.33 11.57
C GLU A 118 -9.52 11.19 12.82
N TYR A 119 -9.65 12.51 12.65
CA TYR A 119 -10.01 13.41 13.77
C TYR A 119 -11.39 13.13 14.34
N ALA A 120 -12.34 12.73 13.52
CA ALA A 120 -13.71 12.43 13.96
C ALA A 120 -13.83 11.05 14.66
N CYS A 121 -12.86 10.15 14.49
CA CYS A 121 -12.92 8.80 15.04
C CYS A 121 -12.68 8.81 16.56
N PRO A 122 -13.60 8.23 17.38
CA PRO A 122 -13.42 8.18 18.83
C PRO A 122 -12.48 7.08 19.32
N VAL A 123 -12.15 6.10 18.46
CA VAL A 123 -11.34 4.95 18.84
C VAL A 123 -9.87 5.31 18.84
N TYR A 124 -9.12 4.87 19.86
CA TYR A 124 -7.68 5.01 19.98
C TYR A 124 -7.03 3.63 20.08
N LEU A 125 -6.01 3.40 19.27
CA LEU A 125 -5.23 2.15 19.19
C LEU A 125 -3.75 2.48 19.24
N GLU A 126 -2.91 1.48 19.51
CA GLU A 126 -1.48 1.61 19.39
C GLU A 126 -1.08 1.89 17.93
N HIS A 127 -0.11 2.76 17.74
CA HIS A 127 0.39 3.11 16.41
C HIS A 127 1.62 2.27 16.06
N GLU A 128 1.47 1.32 15.18
CA GLU A 128 2.53 0.38 14.80
C GLU A 128 3.72 1.08 14.15
N PHE A 129 3.47 2.11 13.33
CA PHE A 129 4.50 2.92 12.68
C PHE A 129 5.43 3.61 13.71
N GLU A 130 4.90 4.02 14.83
CA GLU A 130 5.64 4.66 15.93
C GLU A 130 6.15 3.65 16.97
N GLY A 131 6.29 2.38 16.60
CA GLY A 131 6.75 1.33 17.49
C GLY A 131 5.82 1.09 18.69
N ARG A 132 4.53 1.39 18.53
CA ARG A 132 3.47 1.30 19.56
C ARG A 132 3.59 2.31 20.71
N LEU A 133 4.46 3.33 20.54
CA LEU A 133 4.60 4.41 21.52
C LEU A 133 3.61 5.54 21.33
N GLY A 134 3.05 5.67 20.12
CA GLY A 134 1.99 6.63 19.79
C GLY A 134 0.62 5.98 19.71
N ALA A 135 -0.39 6.80 19.42
CA ALA A 135 -1.75 6.35 19.22
C ALA A 135 -2.23 6.67 17.81
N ARG A 136 -2.94 5.73 17.18
CA ARG A 136 -3.70 5.93 15.94
C ARG A 136 -5.19 5.75 16.16
N LYS A 137 -5.97 6.08 15.16
CA LYS A 137 -7.42 5.85 15.15
C LYS A 137 -7.77 4.54 14.43
N ALA A 138 -9.01 4.06 14.55
CA ALA A 138 -9.49 2.95 13.75
C ALA A 138 -9.56 3.28 12.24
N VAL A 139 -9.78 4.54 11.88
CA VAL A 139 -9.57 5.06 10.53
C VAL A 139 -8.39 6.02 10.56
N TYR A 140 -7.39 5.81 9.69
CA TYR A 140 -6.13 6.54 9.77
C TYR A 140 -5.40 6.55 8.43
N ILE A 141 -4.48 7.49 8.26
CA ILE A 141 -3.45 7.46 7.21
C ILE A 141 -2.15 7.01 7.90
N PRO A 142 -1.43 5.99 7.40
CA PRO A 142 -0.32 5.35 8.09
C PRO A 142 0.75 6.31 8.62
N PHE A 143 1.13 7.29 7.80
CA PHE A 143 2.08 8.36 8.15
C PHE A 143 1.91 9.55 7.21
N SER A 144 2.56 10.67 7.50
CA SER A 144 2.29 11.96 6.81
C SER A 144 2.62 11.96 5.31
N ASN A 145 3.62 11.21 4.90
CA ASN A 145 4.08 11.07 3.51
C ASN A 145 3.78 9.67 2.94
N ALA A 146 2.69 9.05 3.37
CA ALA A 146 2.23 7.77 2.85
C ALA A 146 1.92 7.85 1.34
N ILE A 147 2.22 6.77 0.63
CA ILE A 147 1.87 6.60 -0.79
C ILE A 147 1.18 5.24 -0.96
N PRO A 148 -0.09 5.23 -1.38
CA PRO A 148 -0.97 6.38 -1.59
C PRO A 148 -1.32 7.11 -0.28
N GLN A 149 -1.60 8.41 -0.36
CA GLN A 149 -2.03 9.20 0.80
C GLN A 149 -3.54 9.08 1.02
N VAL A 150 -3.99 7.86 1.23
CA VAL A 150 -5.38 7.47 1.39
C VAL A 150 -5.58 6.88 2.77
N ALA A 151 -6.70 7.19 3.39
CA ALA A 151 -7.07 6.60 4.67
C ALA A 151 -7.40 5.11 4.52
N VAL A 152 -7.21 4.38 5.59
CA VAL A 152 -7.63 2.98 5.73
C VAL A 152 -8.41 2.82 7.03
N LEU A 153 -9.46 2.02 7.01
CA LEU A 153 -10.25 1.69 8.19
C LEU A 153 -9.87 0.27 8.65
N ASP A 154 -9.56 0.17 9.92
CA ASP A 154 -9.29 -1.09 10.62
C ASP A 154 -10.63 -1.71 11.08
N PRO A 155 -11.14 -2.75 10.40
CA PRO A 155 -12.46 -3.31 10.70
C PRO A 155 -12.51 -4.03 12.04
N ASP A 156 -11.38 -4.57 12.51
CA ASP A 156 -11.32 -5.36 13.75
C ASP A 156 -11.53 -4.49 15.00
N HIS A 157 -11.19 -3.20 14.88
CA HIS A 157 -11.28 -2.24 15.98
C HIS A 157 -12.34 -1.15 15.76
N CYS A 158 -12.96 -1.13 14.58
CA CYS A 158 -14.00 -0.14 14.26
C CYS A 158 -15.32 -0.45 14.99
N ILE A 159 -15.84 0.51 15.74
CA ILE A 159 -17.14 0.39 16.44
C ILE A 159 -18.34 0.76 15.55
N MET A 160 -18.15 0.96 14.25
CA MET A 160 -19.19 1.25 13.25
C MET A 160 -20.09 2.47 13.62
N CYS A 161 -19.52 3.48 14.27
CA CYS A 161 -20.30 4.66 14.72
C CYS A 161 -20.68 5.65 13.61
N GLY A 162 -20.09 5.53 12.41
CA GLY A 162 -20.39 6.36 11.23
C GLY A 162 -19.89 7.81 11.29
N LEU A 163 -19.13 8.21 12.31
CA LEU A 163 -18.63 9.60 12.44
C LEU A 163 -17.62 9.97 11.33
N CYS A 164 -16.77 9.03 10.91
CA CYS A 164 -15.82 9.24 9.83
C CYS A 164 -16.54 9.50 8.50
N ALA A 165 -17.63 8.77 8.20
CA ALA A 165 -18.43 8.99 7.00
C ALA A 165 -19.11 10.36 7.00
N LYS A 166 -19.63 10.81 8.16
CA LYS A 166 -20.22 12.15 8.29
C LYS A 166 -19.21 13.27 8.16
N ALA A 167 -17.96 13.04 8.59
CA ALA A 167 -16.88 14.03 8.52
C ALA A 167 -16.20 14.10 7.15
N CYS A 168 -16.41 13.10 6.29
CA CYS A 168 -15.75 13.02 4.99
C CYS A 168 -16.40 14.00 4.00
N PRO A 169 -15.67 15.01 3.48
CA PRO A 169 -16.24 16.00 2.57
C PRO A 169 -16.52 15.45 1.17
N THR A 170 -15.83 14.36 0.80
CA THR A 170 -15.93 13.71 -0.52
C THR A 170 -16.77 12.43 -0.49
N ASN A 171 -17.30 12.05 0.67
CA ASN A 171 -18.04 10.81 0.90
C ASN A 171 -17.25 9.53 0.52
N ALA A 172 -15.94 9.55 0.65
CA ALA A 172 -15.06 8.44 0.28
C ALA A 172 -15.17 7.20 1.19
N ILE A 173 -15.90 7.25 2.32
CA ILE A 173 -16.05 6.09 3.22
C ILE A 173 -17.13 5.15 2.69
N ASP A 174 -16.72 3.90 2.40
CA ASP A 174 -17.61 2.85 1.91
C ASP A 174 -17.42 1.55 2.71
N TYR A 175 -18.35 1.27 3.61
CA TYR A 175 -18.35 0.06 4.44
C TYR A 175 -18.76 -1.22 3.69
N THR A 176 -19.17 -1.11 2.42
CA THR A 176 -19.66 -2.26 1.61
C THR A 176 -18.54 -2.95 0.83
N GLN A 177 -17.34 -2.37 0.79
CA GLN A 177 -16.19 -2.96 0.11
C GLN A 177 -15.92 -4.38 0.58
N GLN A 178 -15.57 -5.25 -0.36
CA GLN A 178 -15.22 -6.65 -0.11
C GLN A 178 -13.80 -6.93 -0.60
N PRO A 179 -13.12 -7.94 -0.04
CA PRO A 179 -11.84 -8.40 -0.58
C PRO A 179 -11.99 -8.81 -2.05
N GLU A 180 -11.00 -8.47 -2.87
CA GLU A 180 -10.97 -8.80 -4.30
C GLU A 180 -9.79 -9.73 -4.59
N GLU A 181 -10.02 -10.83 -5.33
CA GLU A 181 -8.94 -11.69 -5.83
C GLU A 181 -8.56 -11.25 -7.24
N ILE A 182 -7.31 -10.86 -7.42
CA ILE A 182 -6.71 -10.42 -8.68
C ILE A 182 -5.68 -11.46 -9.11
N VAL A 183 -5.73 -11.85 -10.39
CA VAL A 183 -4.72 -12.75 -10.97
C VAL A 183 -3.70 -11.92 -11.73
N VAL A 184 -2.42 -12.10 -11.40
CA VAL A 184 -1.30 -11.41 -12.06
C VAL A 184 -0.45 -12.44 -12.81
N GLU A 185 -0.25 -12.22 -14.11
CA GLU A 185 0.70 -12.97 -14.93
C GLU A 185 1.97 -12.16 -15.11
N ALA A 186 3.11 -12.72 -14.74
CA ALA A 186 4.41 -12.05 -14.82
C ALA A 186 5.47 -12.96 -15.46
N SER A 187 6.39 -12.36 -16.21
CA SER A 187 7.57 -13.09 -16.77
C SER A 187 8.60 -13.37 -15.68
N SER A 188 8.70 -12.49 -14.68
CA SER A 188 9.60 -12.63 -13.53
C SER A 188 8.94 -12.22 -12.22
N VAL A 189 9.45 -12.77 -11.12
CA VAL A 189 9.00 -12.41 -9.75
C VAL A 189 10.21 -12.10 -8.89
N ILE A 190 10.18 -10.95 -8.24
CA ILE A 190 11.21 -10.48 -7.30
C ILE A 190 10.58 -10.40 -5.92
N VAL A 191 11.18 -11.08 -4.94
CA VAL A 191 10.69 -11.10 -3.56
C VAL A 191 11.59 -10.24 -2.68
N THR A 192 11.01 -9.23 -2.02
CA THR A 192 11.71 -8.23 -1.20
C THR A 192 11.02 -7.99 0.13
N THR A 193 10.49 -9.07 0.73
CA THR A 193 9.73 -9.04 2.00
C THR A 193 10.63 -9.07 3.23
#